data_e04aad484eeea79ba1a14006923834fd
#
_entry.id   e04aad484eeea79ba1a14006923834fd
#
_cell.length_a   1.000
_cell.length_b   1.000
_cell.length_c   1.000
_cell.angle_alpha   90.00
_cell.angle_beta   90.00
_cell.angle_gamma   90.00
#
_symmetry.space_group_name_H-M   'P 1'
#
loop_
_entity.id
_entity.type
_entity.pdbx_description
1 polymer ?
#
loop_
_entity_poly.entity_id
_entity_poly.type
_entity_poly.pdbx_seq_one_letter_code
_entity_poly.pdbx_strand_id
1 'polypeptide(L)'
;MNANVDACFALLGRLKSLGITHCVISPGGRSTPLAYVANQLFEASVVIDERDAGFVALGLSASTGVAPIVITTSGSAPSHLYPAICEAFNSNLGIIVLSADHPHIERAAGGDQTINQVDLFGTHVRYSFDTKLASDISDKSYWF
;
A
#
# COMPACT_ATOMS: atom_id res chain seq x y z
N MET A 1 3.18 6.80 -21.68
CA MET A 1 3.05 5.78 -20.62
C MET A 1 1.63 5.86 -20.04
N ASN A 2 1.13 4.85 -19.33
CA ASN A 2 -0.19 4.91 -18.71
C ASN A 2 -0.11 5.81 -17.47
N ALA A 3 -1.02 6.79 -17.31
CA ALA A 3 -1.02 7.77 -16.22
C ALA A 3 -0.91 7.13 -14.81
N ASN A 4 -1.54 5.96 -14.63
CA ASN A 4 -1.44 5.23 -13.36
C ASN A 4 -0.01 4.71 -13.10
N VAL A 5 0.70 4.25 -14.14
CA VAL A 5 2.08 3.78 -14.00
C VAL A 5 3.00 4.96 -13.71
N ASP A 6 2.80 6.11 -14.37
CA ASP A 6 3.58 7.32 -14.13
C ASP A 6 3.40 7.83 -12.69
N ALA A 7 2.16 7.83 -12.17
CA ALA A 7 1.85 8.15 -10.79
C ALA A 7 2.52 7.17 -9.80
N CYS A 8 2.49 5.87 -10.10
CA CYS A 8 3.18 4.87 -9.29
C CYS A 8 4.71 5.10 -9.26
N PHE A 9 5.32 5.46 -10.39
CA PHE A 9 6.75 5.81 -10.41
C PHE A 9 7.07 7.04 -9.57
N ALA A 10 6.21 8.07 -9.60
CA ALA A 10 6.39 9.27 -8.79
C ALA A 10 6.32 8.94 -7.28
N LEU A 11 5.27 8.20 -6.85
CA LEU A 11 5.07 7.80 -5.47
C LEU A 11 6.20 6.88 -4.97
N LEU A 12 6.38 5.75 -5.64
CA LEU A 12 7.33 4.72 -5.22
C LEU A 12 8.78 5.18 -5.35
N GLY A 13 9.10 5.98 -6.36
CA GLY A 13 10.41 6.63 -6.50
C GLY A 13 10.72 7.57 -5.36
N ARG A 14 9.69 8.32 -4.86
CA ARG A 14 9.86 9.15 -3.66
C ARG A 14 10.11 8.31 -2.41
N LEU A 15 9.35 7.24 -2.21
CA LEU A 15 9.57 6.33 -1.08
C LEU A 15 10.96 5.70 -1.12
N LYS A 16 11.43 5.29 -2.31
CA LYS A 16 12.80 4.80 -2.51
C LYS A 16 13.86 5.84 -2.11
N SER A 17 13.66 7.11 -2.50
CA SER A 17 14.60 8.20 -2.15
C SER A 17 14.65 8.52 -0.66
N LEU A 18 13.63 8.11 0.10
CA LEU A 18 13.59 8.21 1.57
C LEU A 18 14.25 7.02 2.27
N GLY A 19 14.88 6.10 1.52
CA GLY A 19 15.65 4.98 2.08
C GLY A 19 14.84 3.70 2.28
N ILE A 20 13.61 3.61 1.79
CA ILE A 20 12.85 2.37 1.82
C ILE A 20 13.46 1.38 0.82
N THR A 21 13.66 0.14 1.25
CA THR A 21 14.37 -0.89 0.47
C THR A 21 13.49 -2.08 0.12
N HIS A 22 12.55 -2.47 0.97
CA HIS A 22 11.76 -3.69 0.82
C HIS A 22 10.30 -3.41 0.47
N CYS A 23 9.73 -4.29 -0.36
CA CYS A 23 8.32 -4.28 -0.70
C CYS A 23 7.74 -5.70 -0.68
N VAL A 24 6.65 -5.90 0.03
CA VAL A 24 5.87 -7.15 0.04
C VAL A 24 4.63 -6.95 -0.83
N ILE A 25 4.39 -7.83 -1.79
CA ILE A 25 3.32 -7.70 -2.78
C ILE A 25 2.35 -8.87 -2.64
N SER A 26 1.10 -8.59 -2.24
CA SER A 26 -0.01 -9.51 -2.45
C SER A 26 -0.67 -9.17 -3.79
N PRO A 27 -0.51 -10.06 -4.81
CA PRO A 27 -0.87 -9.72 -6.17
C PRO A 27 -2.39 -9.66 -6.36
N GLY A 28 -2.82 -8.70 -7.19
CA GLY A 28 -4.21 -8.60 -7.63
C GLY A 28 -4.32 -7.68 -8.84
N GLY A 29 -5.41 -7.82 -9.60
CA GLY A 29 -5.57 -7.13 -10.88
C GLY A 29 -5.45 -5.61 -10.77
N ARG A 30 -6.08 -5.02 -9.74
CA ARG A 30 -6.12 -3.56 -9.59
C ARG A 30 -4.80 -2.97 -9.07
N SER A 31 -4.01 -3.76 -8.32
CA SER A 31 -2.68 -3.34 -7.85
C SER A 31 -1.56 -3.55 -8.87
N THR A 32 -1.86 -4.04 -10.08
CA THR A 32 -0.85 -4.31 -11.12
C THR A 32 0.10 -3.14 -11.38
N PRO A 33 -0.34 -1.87 -11.53
CA PRO A 33 0.57 -0.76 -11.74
C PRO A 33 1.55 -0.55 -10.59
N LEU A 34 1.07 -0.65 -9.34
CA LEU A 34 1.91 -0.56 -8.13
C LEU A 34 2.93 -1.72 -8.08
N ALA A 35 2.46 -2.95 -8.25
CA ALA A 35 3.30 -4.14 -8.22
C ALA A 35 4.38 -4.12 -9.32
N TYR A 36 4.01 -3.70 -10.53
CA TYR A 36 4.94 -3.56 -11.66
C TYR A 36 6.08 -2.60 -11.36
N VAL A 37 5.77 -1.42 -10.83
CA VAL A 37 6.77 -0.41 -10.50
C VAL A 37 7.58 -0.81 -9.27
N ALA A 38 6.93 -1.36 -8.23
CA ALA A 38 7.60 -1.80 -7.01
C ALA A 38 8.66 -2.86 -7.29
N ASN A 39 8.36 -3.82 -8.17
CA ASN A 39 9.30 -4.88 -8.56
C ASN A 39 10.57 -4.35 -9.28
N GLN A 40 10.52 -3.13 -9.82
CA GLN A 40 11.68 -2.51 -10.45
C GLN A 40 12.52 -1.66 -9.48
N LEU A 41 11.90 -1.16 -8.40
CA LEU A 41 12.53 -0.20 -7.51
C LEU A 41 13.01 -0.80 -6.19
N PHE A 42 12.39 -1.87 -5.71
CA PHE A 42 12.62 -2.43 -4.38
C PHE A 42 13.06 -3.90 -4.41
N GLU A 43 13.59 -4.38 -3.31
CA GLU A 43 13.71 -5.81 -3.03
C GLU A 43 12.30 -6.34 -2.77
N ALA A 44 11.66 -6.82 -3.84
CA ALA A 44 10.26 -7.22 -3.82
C ALA A 44 10.11 -8.71 -3.52
N SER A 45 9.19 -9.02 -2.60
CA SER A 45 8.77 -10.39 -2.29
C SER A 45 7.28 -10.54 -2.58
N VAL A 46 6.88 -11.64 -3.23
CA VAL A 46 5.47 -11.95 -3.49
C VAL A 46 4.96 -12.90 -2.42
N VAL A 47 3.89 -12.50 -1.75
CA VAL A 47 3.19 -13.30 -0.72
C VAL A 47 1.70 -13.31 -1.07
N ILE A 48 1.15 -14.47 -1.35
CA ILE A 48 -0.21 -14.59 -1.90
C ILE A 48 -1.28 -14.21 -0.88
N ASP A 49 -1.15 -14.67 0.36
CA ASP A 49 -2.10 -14.37 1.43
C ASP A 49 -1.72 -13.04 2.10
N GLU A 50 -2.64 -12.09 2.12
CA GLU A 50 -2.42 -10.75 2.69
C GLU A 50 -2.11 -10.80 4.20
N ARG A 51 -2.64 -11.79 4.91
CA ARG A 51 -2.35 -11.97 6.34
C ARG A 51 -0.88 -12.28 6.54
N ASP A 52 -0.35 -13.21 5.75
CA ASP A 52 1.07 -13.57 5.77
C ASP A 52 1.93 -12.38 5.30
N ALA A 53 1.50 -11.67 4.25
CA ALA A 53 2.19 -10.49 3.75
C ALA A 53 2.37 -9.42 4.83
N GLY A 54 1.33 -9.17 5.63
CA GLY A 54 1.40 -8.25 6.76
C GLY A 54 2.45 -8.64 7.79
N PHE A 55 2.50 -9.92 8.18
CA PHE A 55 3.47 -10.40 9.16
C PHE A 55 4.89 -10.54 8.59
N VAL A 56 5.05 -10.85 7.30
CA VAL A 56 6.36 -10.76 6.61
C VAL A 56 6.88 -9.33 6.66
N ALA A 57 6.04 -8.35 6.35
CA ALA A 57 6.42 -6.94 6.44
C ALA A 57 6.79 -6.52 7.87
N LEU A 58 6.02 -6.99 8.87
CA LEU A 58 6.34 -6.75 10.28
C LEU A 58 7.74 -7.28 10.64
N GLY A 59 8.06 -8.51 10.21
CA GLY A 59 9.39 -9.11 10.41
C GLY A 59 10.51 -8.33 9.72
N LEU A 60 10.27 -7.86 8.49
CA LEU A 60 11.22 -7.00 7.76
C LEU A 60 11.46 -5.68 8.50
N SER A 61 10.40 -5.04 8.99
CA SER A 61 10.50 -3.81 9.79
C SER A 61 11.32 -4.02 11.05
N ALA A 62 11.06 -5.11 11.78
CA ALA A 62 11.76 -5.45 13.01
C ALA A 62 13.26 -5.75 12.77
N SER A 63 13.58 -6.43 11.67
CA SER A 63 14.96 -6.86 11.38
C SER A 63 15.82 -5.75 10.78
N THR A 64 15.23 -4.86 9.98
CA THR A 64 15.98 -3.81 9.25
C THR A 64 15.93 -2.45 9.91
N GLY A 65 14.95 -2.20 10.79
CA GLY A 65 14.67 -0.88 11.34
C GLY A 65 14.05 0.12 10.31
N VAL A 66 13.75 -0.35 9.10
CA VAL A 66 13.18 0.47 8.01
C VAL A 66 11.79 -0.05 7.69
N ALA A 67 10.82 0.87 7.58
CA ALA A 67 9.45 0.52 7.22
C ALA A 67 9.38 -0.07 5.80
N PRO A 68 8.96 -1.32 5.60
CA PRO A 68 8.70 -1.87 4.27
C PRO A 68 7.37 -1.37 3.72
N ILE A 69 7.21 -1.49 2.39
CA ILE A 69 5.93 -1.29 1.72
C ILE A 69 5.18 -2.62 1.65
N VAL A 70 3.87 -2.61 1.88
CA VAL A 70 2.96 -3.72 1.56
C VAL A 70 1.97 -3.25 0.50
N ILE A 71 1.89 -3.96 -0.61
CA ILE A 71 0.95 -3.67 -1.70
C ILE A 71 -0.14 -4.73 -1.73
N THR A 72 -1.41 -4.30 -1.74
CA THR A 72 -2.58 -5.16 -1.90
C THR A 72 -3.50 -4.65 -3.00
N THR A 73 -4.38 -5.53 -3.47
CA THR A 73 -5.50 -5.14 -4.33
C THR A 73 -6.63 -4.49 -3.52
N SER A 74 -7.75 -4.21 -4.18
CA SER A 74 -8.95 -3.61 -3.56
C SER A 74 -9.83 -4.62 -2.82
N GLY A 75 -10.91 -4.13 -2.23
CA GLY A 75 -11.90 -4.94 -1.54
C GLY A 75 -11.45 -5.36 -0.14
N SER A 76 -11.68 -6.60 0.23
CA SER A 76 -11.30 -7.12 1.55
C SER A 76 -9.79 -7.32 1.74
N ALA A 77 -8.99 -7.32 0.66
CA ALA A 77 -7.55 -7.57 0.71
C ALA A 77 -6.81 -6.73 1.77
N PRO A 78 -6.93 -5.39 1.80
CA PRO A 78 -6.25 -4.61 2.84
C PRO A 78 -6.76 -4.91 4.26
N SER A 79 -8.01 -5.35 4.46
CA SER A 79 -8.53 -5.67 5.79
C SER A 79 -7.80 -6.87 6.43
N HIS A 80 -7.26 -7.78 5.63
CA HIS A 80 -6.48 -8.91 6.11
C HIS A 80 -5.13 -8.52 6.71
N LEU A 81 -4.65 -7.30 6.45
CA LEU A 81 -3.44 -6.76 7.08
C LEU A 81 -3.67 -6.29 8.52
N TYR A 82 -4.93 -6.14 8.96
CA TYR A 82 -5.24 -5.48 10.22
C TYR A 82 -4.55 -6.10 11.46
N PRO A 83 -4.45 -7.42 11.62
CA PRO A 83 -3.71 -8.00 12.75
C PRO A 83 -2.25 -7.58 12.79
N ALA A 84 -1.57 -7.58 11.64
CA ALA A 84 -0.17 -7.15 11.54
C ALA A 84 0.00 -5.64 11.78
N ILE A 85 -0.96 -4.82 11.35
CA ILE A 85 -0.98 -3.37 11.61
C ILE A 85 -1.15 -3.08 13.10
N CYS A 86 -2.05 -3.80 13.78
CA CYS A 86 -2.21 -3.66 15.24
C CYS A 86 -0.89 -3.99 15.97
N GLU A 87 -0.23 -5.08 15.59
CA GLU A 87 1.04 -5.49 16.17
C GLU A 87 2.15 -4.48 15.88
N ALA A 88 2.25 -3.99 14.63
CA ALA A 88 3.20 -2.93 14.25
C ALA A 88 3.01 -1.66 15.09
N PHE A 89 1.75 -1.24 15.26
CA PHE A 89 1.40 -0.06 16.06
C PHE A 89 1.85 -0.21 17.51
N ASN A 90 1.53 -1.34 18.15
CA ASN A 90 1.88 -1.60 19.55
C ASN A 90 3.38 -1.78 19.75
N SER A 91 4.07 -2.34 18.77
CA SER A 91 5.53 -2.57 18.80
C SER A 91 6.35 -1.36 18.31
N ASN A 92 5.71 -0.25 17.92
CA ASN A 92 6.34 0.93 17.32
C ASN A 92 7.17 0.62 16.05
N LEU A 93 6.75 -0.38 15.28
CA LEU A 93 7.34 -0.73 14.00
C LEU A 93 6.61 -0.03 12.84
N GLY A 94 7.35 0.42 11.84
CA GLY A 94 6.78 1.07 10.67
C GLY A 94 6.37 0.07 9.60
N ILE A 95 5.17 0.22 9.03
CA ILE A 95 4.73 -0.45 7.80
C ILE A 95 4.00 0.59 6.95
N ILE A 96 4.27 0.62 5.65
CA ILE A 96 3.58 1.46 4.68
C ILE A 96 2.65 0.58 3.85
N VAL A 97 1.35 0.75 4.00
CA VAL A 97 0.35 0.03 3.21
C VAL A 97 -0.06 0.87 2.00
N LEU A 98 0.05 0.29 0.81
CA LEU A 98 -0.47 0.83 -0.44
C LEU A 98 -1.53 -0.12 -0.99
N SER A 99 -2.78 0.15 -0.69
CA SER A 99 -3.90 -0.62 -1.24
C SER A 99 -4.44 0.05 -2.50
N ALA A 100 -4.62 -0.73 -3.56
CA ALA A 100 -5.40 -0.27 -4.70
C ALA A 100 -6.88 -0.15 -4.31
N ASP A 101 -7.59 0.77 -4.96
CA ASP A 101 -9.03 0.91 -4.74
C ASP A 101 -9.75 1.28 -6.04
N HIS A 102 -11.06 1.20 -6.01
CA HIS A 102 -11.94 1.62 -7.08
C HIS A 102 -12.14 3.15 -7.07
N PRO A 103 -12.39 3.76 -8.23
CA PRO A 103 -12.83 5.14 -8.28
C PRO A 103 -14.03 5.37 -7.36
N HIS A 104 -14.09 6.55 -6.76
CA HIS A 104 -15.14 6.90 -5.79
C HIS A 104 -16.56 6.61 -6.28
N ILE A 105 -16.83 6.82 -7.57
CA ILE A 105 -18.14 6.57 -8.18
C ILE A 105 -18.48 5.08 -8.21
N GLU A 106 -17.51 4.21 -8.44
CA GLU A 106 -17.71 2.75 -8.45
C GLU A 106 -17.91 2.20 -7.03
N ARG A 107 -17.20 2.77 -6.05
CA ARG A 107 -17.39 2.43 -4.62
C ARG A 107 -18.83 2.69 -4.18
N ALA A 108 -19.39 3.85 -4.53
CA ALA A 108 -20.77 4.22 -4.22
C ALA A 108 -21.81 3.34 -4.92
N ALA A 109 -21.48 2.81 -6.09
CA ALA A 109 -22.38 1.95 -6.87
C ALA A 109 -22.38 0.47 -6.44
N GLY A 110 -21.52 0.08 -5.47
CA GLY A 110 -21.41 -1.31 -5.02
C GLY A 110 -20.79 -2.24 -6.07
N GLY A 111 -19.76 -1.77 -6.77
CA GLY A 111 -19.02 -2.57 -7.75
C GLY A 111 -18.37 -3.82 -7.13
N ASP A 112 -18.02 -4.78 -7.97
CA ASP A 112 -17.37 -6.02 -7.54
C ASP A 112 -16.05 -5.72 -6.81
N GLN A 113 -15.78 -6.47 -5.73
CA GLN A 113 -14.57 -6.34 -4.92
C GLN A 113 -14.34 -4.91 -4.41
N THR A 114 -15.43 -4.24 -4.01
CA THR A 114 -15.41 -2.92 -3.38
C THR A 114 -15.87 -2.98 -1.93
N ILE A 115 -15.15 -2.28 -1.06
CA ILE A 115 -15.57 -1.95 0.30
C ILE A 115 -15.20 -0.49 0.58
N ASN A 116 -15.67 0.07 1.68
CA ASN A 116 -15.11 1.34 2.13
C ASN A 116 -13.73 1.10 2.76
N GLN A 117 -12.67 1.48 2.03
CA GLN A 117 -11.28 1.36 2.49
C GLN A 117 -10.78 2.62 3.22
N VAL A 118 -11.57 3.71 3.21
CA VAL A 118 -11.18 4.96 3.87
C VAL A 118 -11.12 4.71 5.37
N ASP A 119 -9.98 5.10 5.96
CA ASP A 119 -9.70 4.92 7.40
C ASP A 119 -9.87 3.50 7.93
N LEU A 120 -9.66 2.50 7.07
CA LEU A 120 -9.86 1.08 7.35
C LEU A 120 -9.16 0.60 8.63
N PHE A 121 -7.99 1.15 8.93
CA PHE A 121 -7.19 0.77 10.10
C PHE A 121 -7.46 1.63 11.34
N GLY A 122 -8.34 2.61 11.25
CA GLY A 122 -8.77 3.47 12.35
C GLY A 122 -7.60 4.11 13.08
N THR A 123 -7.56 3.96 14.40
CA THR A 123 -6.53 4.55 15.27
C THR A 123 -5.21 3.77 15.31
N HIS A 124 -5.11 2.62 14.62
CA HIS A 124 -3.90 1.80 14.59
C HIS A 124 -2.91 2.21 13.48
N VAL A 125 -3.15 3.35 12.83
CA VAL A 125 -2.20 3.98 11.89
C VAL A 125 -1.94 5.43 12.31
N ARG A 126 -0.74 5.91 12.04
CA ARG A 126 -0.37 7.31 12.31
C ARG A 126 -0.90 8.26 11.23
N TYR A 127 -1.13 7.73 10.05
CA TYR A 127 -1.56 8.48 8.88
C TYR A 127 -2.38 7.60 7.94
N SER A 128 -3.47 8.14 7.40
CA SER A 128 -4.31 7.52 6.37
C SER A 128 -4.60 8.57 5.30
N PHE A 129 -4.53 8.18 4.04
CA PHE A 129 -4.77 9.07 2.91
C PHE A 129 -5.46 8.33 1.76
N ASP A 130 -6.55 8.90 1.25
CA ASP A 130 -7.26 8.41 0.07
C ASP A 130 -6.91 9.29 -1.14
N THR A 131 -6.10 8.74 -2.06
CA THR A 131 -5.80 9.39 -3.33
C THR A 131 -7.00 9.25 -4.27
N LYS A 132 -7.75 10.29 -4.48
CA LYS A 132 -8.97 10.23 -5.30
C LYS A 132 -8.71 9.96 -6.78
N LEU A 133 -7.57 10.44 -7.31
CA LEU A 133 -7.16 10.25 -8.72
C LEU A 133 -5.64 10.10 -8.81
N ALA A 134 -5.18 9.45 -9.90
CA ALA A 134 -3.75 9.35 -10.20
C ALA A 134 -3.07 10.72 -10.35
N SER A 135 -3.81 11.75 -10.78
CA SER A 135 -3.34 13.15 -10.85
C SER A 135 -2.97 13.72 -9.48
N ASP A 136 -3.64 13.28 -8.41
CA ASP A 136 -3.38 13.76 -7.06
C ASP A 136 -1.99 13.32 -6.58
N ILE A 137 -1.53 12.14 -7.02
CA ILE A 137 -0.20 11.62 -6.70
C ILE A 137 0.91 12.40 -7.42
N SER A 138 0.65 12.91 -8.61
CA SER A 138 1.61 13.70 -9.38
C SER A 138 1.75 15.15 -8.90
N ASP A 139 0.77 15.65 -8.16
CA ASP A 139 0.81 16.98 -7.58
C ASP A 139 1.67 16.98 -6.31
N LYS A 140 2.84 17.62 -6.41
CA LYS A 140 3.83 17.71 -5.33
C LYS A 140 3.31 18.43 -4.07
N SER A 141 2.21 19.15 -4.16
CA SER A 141 1.61 19.88 -3.02
C SER A 141 1.01 18.94 -1.95
N TYR A 142 0.74 17.69 -2.30
CA TYR A 142 0.21 16.68 -1.36
C TYR A 142 1.30 15.92 -0.56
N TRP A 143 2.59 16.24 -0.77
CA TRP A 143 3.70 15.50 -0.16
C TRP A 143 4.31 16.17 1.10
N PHE A 144 3.65 17.21 1.65
CA PHE A 144 4.14 17.98 2.81
C PHE A 144 3.12 18.08 3.91
#